data_239c956eee86974fada49aba58987a92
#
_entry.id   239c956eee86974fada49aba58987a92
#
_cell.length_a   1.000
_cell.length_b   1.000
_cell.length_c   1.000
_cell.angle_alpha   90.00
_cell.angle_beta   90.00
_cell.angle_gamma   90.00
#
_symmetry.space_group_name_H-M   'P 1'
#
loop_
_entity.id
_entity.type
_entity.pdbx_description
1 polymer ?
#
loop_
_entity_poly.entity_id
_entity_poly.type
_entity_poly.pdbx_seq_one_letter_code
_entity_poly.pdbx_strand_id
1 'polypeptide(L)'
;MIKKLTKLVGLKKTDFDAFVQSGNIHLSPARLIPVLKVGDEMALTSIILSSLRLIKEFRDVFFSETQISRAGRIYYFTEAVFKDIDSESRIDGLIIVVVGGVIKDAAILEMKNKNNSVDAPQLQRYISLASKLKIKKIITISNQFVAHPSLSPVNVRVPKSISLLHFSWTYLQTIAHLLLFKNDTNIVDEDQIELMKEVLFYLENKVSGVVGYSQMKSGWNTVVENINSQKKLKMSDAFVEEAVVSWEEEERDMALMLSRELGVMVKSSIARNKAQLKDKLKRDIKSLVTKHKLESSLMIRGSVSDVGVIAEFDTRTIIMSVRTQPPLDRGVKARIGWIIRQVENF
;
A
#
# COMPACT_ATOMS: atom_id res chain seq x y z
N MET A 1 -31.52 -26.68 -16.19
CA MET A 1 -30.06 -26.69 -16.39
C MET A 1 -29.49 -25.42 -15.78
N ILE A 2 -28.64 -25.56 -14.76
CA ILE A 2 -27.93 -24.42 -14.18
C ILE A 2 -26.96 -23.95 -15.26
N LYS A 3 -27.07 -22.68 -15.67
CA LYS A 3 -26.15 -22.07 -16.63
C LYS A 3 -24.73 -22.10 -16.04
N LYS A 4 -23.75 -22.46 -16.86
CA LYS A 4 -22.34 -22.43 -16.44
C LYS A 4 -21.92 -20.98 -16.20
N LEU A 5 -21.19 -20.73 -15.09
CA LEU A 5 -20.62 -19.42 -14.78
C LEU A 5 -19.54 -19.05 -15.83
N THR A 6 -19.69 -17.92 -16.49
CA THR A 6 -18.75 -17.45 -17.51
C THR A 6 -18.06 -16.12 -17.17
N LYS A 7 -18.65 -15.36 -16.24
CA LYS A 7 -18.15 -14.06 -15.77
C LYS A 7 -18.77 -13.74 -14.41
N LEU A 8 -18.13 -12.91 -13.60
CA LEU A 8 -18.67 -12.39 -12.35
C LEU A 8 -19.23 -10.97 -12.55
N VAL A 9 -18.39 -10.07 -13.08
CA VAL A 9 -18.83 -8.70 -13.34
C VAL A 9 -19.84 -8.68 -14.48
N GLY A 10 -20.97 -8.02 -14.24
CA GLY A 10 -22.13 -8.02 -15.13
C GLY A 10 -23.13 -9.16 -14.87
N LEU A 11 -22.87 -10.04 -13.88
CA LEU A 11 -23.84 -11.05 -13.45
C LEU A 11 -24.94 -10.39 -12.60
N LYS A 12 -26.19 -10.86 -12.73
CA LYS A 12 -27.26 -10.49 -11.83
C LYS A 12 -27.00 -11.06 -10.44
N LYS A 13 -27.34 -10.32 -9.38
CA LYS A 13 -27.12 -10.79 -8.00
C LYS A 13 -27.90 -12.08 -7.71
N THR A 14 -29.10 -12.20 -8.25
CA THR A 14 -29.92 -13.40 -8.14
C THR A 14 -29.26 -14.64 -8.74
N ASP A 15 -28.60 -14.49 -9.89
CA ASP A 15 -27.88 -15.60 -10.54
C ASP A 15 -26.64 -15.97 -9.72
N PHE A 16 -25.92 -14.96 -9.19
CA PHE A 16 -24.81 -15.20 -8.26
C PHE A 16 -25.25 -16.01 -7.03
N ASP A 17 -26.37 -15.62 -6.40
CA ASP A 17 -26.90 -16.33 -5.24
C ASP A 17 -27.30 -17.78 -5.59
N ALA A 18 -27.84 -18.01 -6.78
CA ALA A 18 -28.14 -19.35 -7.27
C ALA A 18 -26.87 -20.21 -7.45
N PHE A 19 -25.78 -19.63 -7.96
CA PHE A 19 -24.47 -20.31 -8.06
C PHE A 19 -23.89 -20.64 -6.68
N VAL A 20 -24.06 -19.77 -5.69
CA VAL A 20 -23.64 -20.02 -4.30
C VAL A 20 -24.49 -21.16 -3.70
N GLN A 21 -25.81 -21.11 -3.85
CA GLN A 21 -26.72 -22.15 -3.33
C GLN A 21 -26.47 -23.52 -3.98
N SER A 22 -26.15 -23.57 -5.28
CA SER A 22 -25.82 -24.81 -5.98
C SER A 22 -24.44 -25.37 -5.65
N GLY A 23 -23.62 -24.63 -4.89
CA GLY A 23 -22.25 -25.02 -4.55
C GLY A 23 -21.22 -24.87 -5.67
N ASN A 24 -21.58 -24.18 -6.77
CA ASN A 24 -20.63 -23.84 -7.84
C ASN A 24 -19.70 -22.67 -7.47
N ILE A 25 -20.16 -21.81 -6.55
CA ILE A 25 -19.34 -20.79 -5.91
C ILE A 25 -19.30 -21.09 -4.41
N HIS A 26 -18.13 -21.32 -3.86
CA HIS A 26 -17.90 -21.36 -2.42
C HIS A 26 -17.33 -20.02 -1.97
N LEU A 27 -17.83 -19.52 -0.85
CA LEU A 27 -17.32 -18.33 -0.19
C LEU A 27 -17.83 -18.27 1.26
N SER A 28 -17.09 -17.55 2.10
CA SER A 28 -17.50 -17.29 3.48
C SER A 28 -17.64 -15.79 3.71
N PRO A 29 -18.67 -15.35 4.47
CA PRO A 29 -18.75 -13.94 4.88
C PRO A 29 -17.53 -13.55 5.72
N ALA A 30 -16.97 -12.38 5.45
CA ALA A 30 -15.91 -11.83 6.28
C ALA A 30 -16.43 -11.49 7.69
N ARG A 31 -15.65 -11.83 8.71
CA ARG A 31 -15.98 -11.63 10.14
C ARG A 31 -14.88 -10.81 10.81
N LEU A 32 -15.27 -9.85 11.66
CA LEU A 32 -14.33 -9.06 12.46
C LEU A 32 -13.66 -9.93 13.54
N ILE A 33 -14.44 -10.84 14.12
CA ILE A 33 -13.94 -11.86 15.04
C ILE A 33 -14.07 -13.21 14.33
N PRO A 34 -13.04 -13.63 13.55
CA PRO A 34 -13.07 -14.92 12.88
C PRO A 34 -12.76 -16.05 13.87
N VAL A 35 -13.41 -17.21 13.67
CA VAL A 35 -13.10 -18.44 14.43
C VAL A 35 -11.87 -19.10 13.80
N LEU A 36 -10.74 -18.44 13.87
CA LEU A 36 -9.46 -18.82 13.26
C LEU A 36 -8.32 -18.54 14.25
N LYS A 37 -7.18 -19.16 14.02
CA LYS A 37 -6.00 -18.93 14.85
C LYS A 37 -5.51 -17.48 14.69
N VAL A 38 -5.20 -16.85 15.82
CA VAL A 38 -4.63 -15.48 15.82
C VAL A 38 -3.32 -15.44 15.02
N GLY A 39 -3.18 -14.44 14.16
CA GLY A 39 -2.01 -14.29 13.28
C GLY A 39 -2.02 -15.23 12.07
N ASP A 40 -3.15 -15.87 11.76
CA ASP A 40 -3.38 -16.57 10.52
C ASP A 40 -3.73 -15.56 9.39
N GLU A 41 -3.25 -15.80 8.17
CA GLU A 41 -3.53 -14.95 6.99
C GLU A 41 -5.02 -14.84 6.73
N MET A 42 -5.76 -15.94 6.89
CA MET A 42 -7.22 -15.97 6.76
C MET A 42 -7.91 -15.09 7.82
N ALA A 43 -7.40 -15.09 9.05
CA ALA A 43 -7.93 -14.23 10.12
C ALA A 43 -7.69 -12.75 9.79
N LEU A 44 -6.48 -12.38 9.36
CA LEU A 44 -6.14 -11.02 8.92
C LEU A 44 -7.03 -10.57 7.77
N THR A 45 -7.19 -11.41 6.75
CA THR A 45 -8.06 -11.12 5.59
C THR A 45 -9.50 -10.85 6.04
N SER A 46 -10.03 -11.70 6.93
CA SER A 46 -11.38 -11.55 7.45
C SER A 46 -11.56 -10.28 8.27
N ILE A 47 -10.59 -9.96 9.14
CA ILE A 47 -10.60 -8.74 9.95
C ILE A 47 -10.58 -7.50 9.07
N ILE A 48 -9.65 -7.41 8.11
CA ILE A 48 -9.56 -6.23 7.22
C ILE A 48 -10.81 -6.06 6.36
N LEU A 49 -11.33 -7.12 5.76
CA LEU A 49 -12.55 -7.04 4.96
C LEU A 49 -13.78 -6.64 5.82
N SER A 50 -13.84 -7.11 7.06
CA SER A 50 -14.90 -6.71 7.99
C SER A 50 -14.73 -5.26 8.44
N SER A 51 -13.51 -4.79 8.65
CA SER A 51 -13.22 -3.40 8.98
C SER A 51 -13.66 -2.46 7.84
N LEU A 52 -13.37 -2.82 6.58
CA LEU A 52 -13.87 -2.08 5.41
C LEU A 52 -15.41 -2.09 5.31
N ARG A 53 -16.09 -3.11 5.85
CA ARG A 53 -17.56 -3.18 5.91
C ARG A 53 -18.12 -2.27 7.01
N LEU A 54 -17.49 -2.27 8.18
CA LEU A 54 -18.02 -1.66 9.40
C LEU A 54 -17.59 -0.20 9.57
N ILE A 55 -16.39 0.17 9.11
CA ILE A 55 -15.82 1.50 9.28
C ILE A 55 -15.84 2.22 7.92
N LYS A 56 -16.78 3.15 7.79
CA LYS A 56 -17.05 3.84 6.52
C LYS A 56 -15.82 4.61 6.00
N GLU A 57 -15.20 5.40 6.86
CA GLU A 57 -14.08 6.26 6.50
C GLU A 57 -12.85 5.45 6.08
N PHE A 58 -12.57 4.35 6.77
CA PHE A 58 -11.49 3.42 6.40
C PHE A 58 -11.75 2.80 5.02
N ARG A 59 -12.99 2.35 4.77
CA ARG A 59 -13.41 1.88 3.45
C ARG A 59 -13.25 2.96 2.38
N ASP A 60 -13.69 4.18 2.65
CA ASP A 60 -13.69 5.26 1.68
C ASP A 60 -12.28 5.67 1.26
N VAL A 61 -11.31 5.66 2.19
CA VAL A 61 -9.90 5.85 1.88
C VAL A 61 -9.38 4.69 1.03
N PHE A 62 -9.58 3.44 1.46
CA PHE A 62 -9.11 2.26 0.74
C PHE A 62 -9.70 2.15 -0.67
N PHE A 63 -11.00 2.42 -0.84
CA PHE A 63 -11.66 2.40 -2.15
C PHE A 63 -11.19 3.53 -3.06
N SER A 64 -10.83 4.68 -2.49
CA SER A 64 -10.21 5.77 -3.27
C SER A 64 -8.89 5.36 -3.87
N GLU A 65 -8.03 4.74 -3.08
CA GLU A 65 -6.70 4.29 -3.52
C GLU A 65 -6.78 3.12 -4.51
N THR A 66 -7.72 2.20 -4.30
CA THR A 66 -7.90 1.00 -5.13
C THR A 66 -8.86 1.19 -6.30
N GLN A 67 -9.49 2.38 -6.39
CA GLN A 67 -10.49 2.70 -7.41
C GLN A 67 -11.67 1.71 -7.45
N ILE A 68 -11.98 1.06 -6.33
CA ILE A 68 -13.20 0.26 -6.18
C ILE A 68 -14.40 1.21 -6.14
N SER A 69 -15.49 0.83 -6.84
CA SER A 69 -16.71 1.63 -6.85
C SER A 69 -17.32 1.75 -5.45
N ARG A 70 -17.68 2.98 -5.07
CA ARG A 70 -18.38 3.25 -3.80
C ARG A 70 -19.91 3.24 -3.96
N ALA A 71 -20.39 3.18 -5.20
CA ALA A 71 -21.81 3.19 -5.50
C ALA A 71 -22.40 1.78 -5.35
N GLY A 72 -23.55 1.68 -4.65
CA GLY A 72 -24.27 0.44 -4.52
C GLY A 72 -24.04 -0.33 -3.23
N ARG A 73 -24.52 -1.56 -3.20
CA ARG A 73 -24.37 -2.47 -2.06
C ARG A 73 -23.08 -3.28 -2.20
N ILE A 74 -22.25 -3.28 -1.15
CA ILE A 74 -20.94 -3.92 -1.15
C ILE A 74 -21.00 -5.19 -0.30
N TYR A 75 -20.42 -6.26 -0.82
CA TYR A 75 -20.31 -7.56 -0.15
C TYR A 75 -18.84 -7.95 -0.03
N TYR A 76 -18.49 -8.56 1.10
CA TYR A 76 -17.14 -8.92 1.48
C TYR A 76 -17.09 -10.40 1.84
N PHE A 77 -16.25 -11.15 1.16
CA PHE A 77 -16.14 -12.60 1.32
C PHE A 77 -14.68 -13.01 1.46
N THR A 78 -14.44 -14.09 2.17
CA THR A 78 -13.18 -14.81 2.24
C THR A 78 -13.30 -16.16 1.56
N GLU A 79 -12.17 -16.78 1.23
CA GLU A 79 -12.10 -18.17 0.78
C GLU A 79 -12.96 -18.46 -0.47
N ALA A 80 -12.98 -17.54 -1.43
CA ALA A 80 -13.85 -17.69 -2.60
C ALA A 80 -13.26 -18.68 -3.63
N VAL A 81 -14.04 -19.68 -4.04
CA VAL A 81 -13.72 -20.65 -5.07
C VAL A 81 -14.80 -20.65 -6.14
N PHE A 82 -14.40 -20.59 -7.40
CA PHE A 82 -15.29 -20.60 -8.57
C PHE A 82 -15.10 -21.91 -9.36
N LYS A 83 -15.75 -22.97 -8.96
CA LYS A 83 -15.53 -24.33 -9.46
C LYS A 83 -15.63 -24.46 -10.97
N ASP A 84 -16.58 -23.76 -11.62
CA ASP A 84 -16.77 -23.80 -13.08
C ASP A 84 -15.62 -23.15 -13.87
N ILE A 85 -14.81 -22.30 -13.21
CA ILE A 85 -13.73 -21.52 -13.85
C ILE A 85 -12.38 -22.07 -13.47
N ASP A 86 -12.18 -22.30 -12.16
CA ASP A 86 -10.95 -22.80 -11.58
C ASP A 86 -11.26 -23.34 -10.17
N SER A 87 -11.33 -24.67 -10.05
CA SER A 87 -11.66 -25.34 -8.80
C SER A 87 -10.49 -25.39 -7.80
N GLU A 88 -9.26 -25.13 -8.26
CA GLU A 88 -8.06 -25.24 -7.45
C GLU A 88 -7.66 -23.90 -6.82
N SER A 89 -8.04 -22.80 -7.47
CA SER A 89 -7.72 -21.47 -6.95
C SER A 89 -8.73 -21.02 -5.91
N ARG A 90 -8.24 -20.84 -4.68
CA ARG A 90 -8.97 -20.25 -3.57
C ARG A 90 -8.49 -18.83 -3.37
N ILE A 91 -9.39 -17.86 -3.49
CA ILE A 91 -9.13 -16.44 -3.31
C ILE A 91 -9.24 -16.10 -1.83
N ASP A 92 -8.23 -15.48 -1.23
CA ASP A 92 -8.25 -15.10 0.20
C ASP A 92 -9.36 -14.10 0.50
N GLY A 93 -9.50 -13.05 -0.32
CA GLY A 93 -10.50 -12.01 -0.16
C GLY A 93 -11.17 -11.63 -1.47
N LEU A 94 -12.50 -11.43 -1.42
CA LEU A 94 -13.30 -11.00 -2.56
C LEU A 94 -14.26 -9.86 -2.13
N ILE A 95 -14.17 -8.73 -2.83
CA ILE A 95 -15.12 -7.63 -2.71
C ILE A 95 -16.00 -7.60 -3.95
N ILE A 96 -17.31 -7.49 -3.76
CA ILE A 96 -18.31 -7.41 -4.85
C ILE A 96 -19.16 -6.17 -4.64
N VAL A 97 -19.33 -5.36 -5.67
CA VAL A 97 -20.19 -4.16 -5.67
C VAL A 97 -21.39 -4.37 -6.59
N VAL A 98 -22.59 -4.29 -6.02
CA VAL A 98 -23.86 -4.49 -6.72
C VAL A 98 -24.59 -3.16 -6.87
N VAL A 99 -24.95 -2.82 -8.10
CA VAL A 99 -25.75 -1.65 -8.46
C VAL A 99 -26.90 -2.08 -9.33
N GLY A 100 -28.13 -1.73 -8.96
CA GLY A 100 -29.32 -2.12 -9.73
C GLY A 100 -29.48 -3.64 -9.87
N GLY A 101 -29.13 -4.41 -8.82
CA GLY A 101 -29.22 -5.87 -8.84
C GLY A 101 -28.14 -6.59 -9.68
N VAL A 102 -27.18 -5.85 -10.24
CA VAL A 102 -26.11 -6.40 -11.10
C VAL A 102 -24.75 -6.14 -10.44
N ILE A 103 -23.86 -7.12 -10.49
CA ILE A 103 -22.47 -6.97 -10.06
C ILE A 103 -21.76 -6.05 -11.06
N LYS A 104 -21.47 -4.83 -10.64
CA LYS A 104 -20.85 -3.79 -11.48
C LYS A 104 -19.35 -3.73 -11.32
N ASP A 105 -18.84 -4.06 -10.13
CA ASP A 105 -17.42 -4.05 -9.84
C ASP A 105 -17.06 -5.19 -8.89
N ALA A 106 -15.81 -5.65 -8.95
CA ALA A 106 -15.27 -6.62 -8.03
C ALA A 106 -13.75 -6.48 -7.92
N ALA A 107 -13.21 -6.91 -6.77
CA ALA A 107 -11.76 -6.94 -6.52
C ALA A 107 -11.37 -8.23 -5.82
N ILE A 108 -10.23 -8.80 -6.23
CA ILE A 108 -9.55 -9.91 -5.56
C ILE A 108 -8.52 -9.33 -4.61
N LEU A 109 -8.45 -9.88 -3.40
CA LEU A 109 -7.44 -9.54 -2.40
C LEU A 109 -6.62 -10.77 -2.05
N GLU A 110 -5.31 -10.57 -1.93
CA GLU A 110 -4.35 -11.55 -1.43
C GLU A 110 -3.58 -10.91 -0.28
N MET A 111 -3.52 -11.58 0.87
CA MET A 111 -2.87 -11.06 2.06
C MET A 111 -1.81 -12.03 2.57
N LYS A 112 -0.62 -11.51 2.87
CA LYS A 112 0.50 -12.25 3.43
C LYS A 112 1.03 -11.58 4.67
N ASN A 113 1.42 -12.37 5.68
CA ASN A 113 2.01 -11.85 6.91
C ASN A 113 3.22 -12.69 7.36
N LYS A 114 3.82 -12.34 8.49
CA LYS A 114 5.02 -13.01 9.00
C LYS A 114 6.13 -13.02 7.95
N ASN A 115 6.71 -14.18 7.70
CA ASN A 115 7.75 -14.38 6.69
C ASN A 115 7.21 -14.77 5.31
N ASN A 116 5.88 -14.82 5.16
CA ASN A 116 5.28 -15.17 3.89
C ASN A 116 5.31 -13.96 2.97
N SER A 117 5.74 -14.18 1.74
CA SER A 117 5.78 -13.18 0.67
C SER A 117 4.70 -13.46 -0.36
N VAL A 118 4.35 -12.43 -1.12
CA VAL A 118 3.51 -12.61 -2.31
C VAL A 118 4.23 -13.56 -3.27
N ASP A 119 3.55 -14.62 -3.69
CA ASP A 119 4.09 -15.64 -4.58
C ASP A 119 3.73 -15.35 -6.04
N ALA A 120 4.74 -15.33 -6.92
CA ALA A 120 4.53 -15.01 -8.33
C ALA A 120 3.65 -16.04 -9.07
N PRO A 121 3.84 -17.37 -8.94
CA PRO A 121 2.94 -18.38 -9.48
C PRO A 121 1.49 -18.23 -9.00
N GLN A 122 1.26 -18.00 -7.70
CA GLN A 122 -0.07 -17.81 -7.15
C GLN A 122 -0.72 -16.54 -7.73
N LEU A 123 0.02 -15.44 -7.75
CA LEU A 123 -0.48 -14.17 -8.29
C LEU A 123 -0.79 -14.27 -9.79
N GLN A 124 0.01 -15.03 -10.56
CA GLN A 124 -0.25 -15.26 -11.97
C GLN A 124 -1.54 -16.08 -12.20
N ARG A 125 -1.86 -17.07 -11.32
CA ARG A 125 -3.15 -17.78 -11.33
C ARG A 125 -4.31 -16.82 -11.06
N TYR A 126 -4.19 -15.93 -10.07
CA TYR A 126 -5.22 -14.93 -9.78
C TYR A 126 -5.44 -13.93 -10.92
N ILE A 127 -4.38 -13.53 -11.62
CA ILE A 127 -4.49 -12.70 -12.82
C ILE A 127 -5.28 -13.42 -13.93
N SER A 128 -5.01 -14.71 -14.13
CA SER A 128 -5.74 -15.55 -15.09
C SER A 128 -7.22 -15.68 -14.71
N LEU A 129 -7.50 -15.98 -13.44
CA LEU A 129 -8.86 -16.10 -12.90
C LEU A 129 -9.62 -14.78 -13.01
N ALA A 130 -9.00 -13.66 -12.62
CA ALA A 130 -9.59 -12.32 -12.74
C ALA A 130 -9.97 -11.99 -14.20
N SER A 131 -9.11 -12.35 -15.15
CA SER A 131 -9.38 -12.17 -16.58
C SER A 131 -10.63 -12.94 -17.03
N LYS A 132 -10.74 -14.21 -16.63
CA LYS A 132 -11.91 -15.05 -16.92
C LYS A 132 -13.18 -14.49 -16.28
N LEU A 133 -13.13 -14.09 -15.01
CA LEU A 133 -14.25 -13.54 -14.26
C LEU A 133 -14.61 -12.09 -14.63
N LYS A 134 -13.82 -11.43 -15.49
CA LYS A 134 -13.91 -10.00 -15.85
C LYS A 134 -13.69 -9.06 -14.66
N ILE A 135 -12.96 -9.51 -13.65
CA ILE A 135 -12.51 -8.70 -12.52
C ILE A 135 -11.31 -7.86 -12.99
N LYS A 136 -11.36 -6.55 -12.72
CA LYS A 136 -10.33 -5.61 -13.19
C LYS A 136 -9.32 -5.23 -12.11
N LYS A 137 -9.50 -5.68 -10.87
CA LYS A 137 -8.74 -5.24 -9.71
C LYS A 137 -8.21 -6.43 -8.92
N ILE A 138 -6.90 -6.45 -8.73
CA ILE A 138 -6.21 -7.36 -7.83
C ILE A 138 -5.39 -6.51 -6.86
N ILE A 139 -5.54 -6.78 -5.59
CA ILE A 139 -4.89 -6.04 -4.51
C ILE A 139 -4.11 -7.05 -3.66
N THR A 140 -2.83 -6.82 -3.50
CA THR A 140 -1.99 -7.60 -2.59
C THR A 140 -1.60 -6.76 -1.39
N ILE A 141 -1.60 -7.35 -0.20
CA ILE A 141 -1.20 -6.71 1.05
C ILE A 141 -0.21 -7.62 1.75
N SER A 142 0.98 -7.13 2.07
CA SER A 142 2.00 -7.93 2.77
C SER A 142 2.98 -7.06 3.57
N ASN A 143 3.95 -7.73 4.20
CA ASN A 143 5.10 -7.05 4.83
C ASN A 143 6.13 -6.54 3.81
N GLN A 144 5.97 -6.87 2.51
CA GLN A 144 6.85 -6.38 1.46
C GLN A 144 6.53 -4.92 1.14
N PHE A 145 7.56 -4.14 0.92
CA PHE A 145 7.42 -2.74 0.50
C PHE A 145 7.61 -2.60 -1.01
N VAL A 146 6.95 -1.62 -1.56
CA VAL A 146 7.16 -1.11 -2.93
C VAL A 146 7.09 0.40 -2.89
N ALA A 147 7.87 1.06 -3.72
CA ALA A 147 7.91 2.51 -3.80
C ALA A 147 6.56 3.14 -4.15
N HIS A 148 5.73 2.45 -4.93
CA HIS A 148 4.40 2.93 -5.33
C HIS A 148 3.41 1.75 -5.45
N PRO A 149 2.13 1.92 -5.04
CA PRO A 149 1.15 0.82 -5.09
C PRO A 149 0.98 0.13 -6.44
N SER A 150 1.25 0.80 -7.56
CA SER A 150 1.19 0.19 -8.89
C SER A 150 2.36 -0.72 -9.24
N LEU A 151 3.37 -0.80 -8.38
CA LEU A 151 4.47 -1.76 -8.51
C LEU A 151 4.09 -3.06 -7.78
N SER A 152 4.60 -4.17 -8.29
CA SER A 152 4.43 -5.48 -7.65
C SER A 152 5.74 -5.89 -6.99
N PRO A 153 5.71 -6.48 -5.78
CA PRO A 153 6.91 -7.01 -5.14
C PRO A 153 7.50 -8.22 -5.86
N VAL A 154 6.74 -8.81 -6.80
CA VAL A 154 7.15 -9.96 -7.61
C VAL A 154 6.92 -9.68 -9.10
N ASN A 155 7.73 -10.31 -9.93
CA ASN A 155 7.62 -10.15 -11.37
C ASN A 155 6.51 -11.04 -11.93
N VAL A 156 5.44 -10.42 -12.45
CA VAL A 156 4.28 -11.08 -13.07
C VAL A 156 3.84 -10.33 -14.32
N ARG A 157 3.26 -11.08 -15.26
CA ARG A 157 2.68 -10.48 -16.47
C ARG A 157 1.23 -10.05 -16.20
N VAL A 158 1.01 -8.74 -16.14
CA VAL A 158 -0.32 -8.16 -15.91
C VAL A 158 -0.90 -7.62 -17.21
N PRO A 159 -2.08 -8.09 -17.66
CA PRO A 159 -2.79 -7.51 -18.79
C PRO A 159 -3.17 -6.05 -18.55
N LYS A 160 -3.22 -5.23 -19.60
CA LYS A 160 -3.61 -3.81 -19.48
C LYS A 160 -5.01 -3.59 -18.92
N SER A 161 -5.88 -4.59 -19.01
CA SER A 161 -7.25 -4.54 -18.48
C SER A 161 -7.34 -4.77 -16.97
N ILE A 162 -6.25 -5.20 -16.32
CA ILE A 162 -6.20 -5.48 -14.89
C ILE A 162 -5.29 -4.46 -14.21
N SER A 163 -5.79 -3.86 -13.15
CA SER A 163 -5.03 -3.05 -12.20
C SER A 163 -4.55 -3.97 -11.07
N LEU A 164 -3.24 -4.16 -10.98
CA LEU A 164 -2.59 -4.83 -9.84
C LEU A 164 -2.00 -3.76 -8.94
N LEU A 165 -2.41 -3.77 -7.68
CA LEU A 165 -1.94 -2.84 -6.64
C LEU A 165 -1.34 -3.63 -5.49
N HIS A 166 -0.28 -3.10 -4.90
CA HIS A 166 0.34 -3.65 -3.70
C HIS A 166 0.41 -2.60 -2.59
N PHE A 167 0.01 -2.98 -1.37
CA PHE A 167 0.11 -2.16 -0.17
C PHE A 167 0.89 -2.90 0.91
N SER A 168 1.72 -2.18 1.65
CA SER A 168 2.30 -2.71 2.88
C SER A 168 1.29 -2.65 4.03
N TRP A 169 1.45 -3.51 5.04
CA TRP A 169 0.67 -3.41 6.26
C TRP A 169 0.86 -2.07 6.97
N THR A 170 2.08 -1.52 6.94
CA THR A 170 2.40 -0.19 7.49
C THR A 170 1.52 0.91 6.87
N TYR A 171 1.18 0.79 5.59
CA TYR A 171 0.27 1.72 4.94
C TYR A 171 -1.15 1.67 5.55
N LEU A 172 -1.69 0.47 5.78
CA LEU A 172 -3.01 0.32 6.41
C LEU A 172 -3.02 0.79 7.87
N GLN A 173 -1.96 0.49 8.63
CA GLN A 173 -1.77 1.03 9.98
C GLN A 173 -1.73 2.56 9.95
N THR A 174 -1.00 3.16 9.00
CA THR A 174 -0.92 4.62 8.87
C THR A 174 -2.29 5.24 8.58
N ILE A 175 -3.10 4.65 7.71
CA ILE A 175 -4.48 5.12 7.48
C ILE A 175 -5.29 5.05 8.77
N ALA A 176 -5.20 3.94 9.53
CA ALA A 176 -5.91 3.78 10.79
C ALA A 176 -5.50 4.85 11.81
N HIS A 177 -4.19 5.10 11.96
CA HIS A 177 -3.67 6.17 12.81
C HIS A 177 -4.20 7.56 12.40
N LEU A 178 -4.18 7.88 11.10
CA LEU A 178 -4.67 9.17 10.61
C LEU A 178 -6.17 9.36 10.85
N LEU A 179 -6.94 8.29 10.77
CA LEU A 179 -8.38 8.32 11.05
C LEU A 179 -8.69 8.50 12.55
N LEU A 180 -7.79 8.07 13.43
CA LEU A 180 -7.91 8.18 14.89
C LEU A 180 -7.19 9.41 15.47
N PHE A 181 -6.56 10.26 14.65
CA PHE A 181 -5.73 11.35 15.15
C PHE A 181 -6.56 12.44 15.85
N LYS A 182 -6.09 12.88 17.02
CA LYS A 182 -6.83 13.61 18.05
C LYS A 182 -7.56 14.89 17.64
N ASN A 183 -7.14 15.60 16.60
CA ASN A 183 -7.66 16.95 16.30
C ASN A 183 -8.66 17.00 15.14
N ASP A 184 -8.75 15.92 14.37
CA ASP A 184 -9.71 15.75 13.27
C ASP A 184 -10.00 14.25 13.16
N THR A 185 -10.70 13.68 14.14
CA THR A 185 -11.22 12.34 13.97
C THR A 185 -12.11 12.35 12.74
N ASN A 186 -11.55 11.89 11.63
CA ASN A 186 -12.29 11.79 10.38
C ASN A 186 -13.37 10.70 10.44
N ILE A 187 -13.52 10.02 11.60
CA ILE A 187 -14.59 9.07 11.89
C ILE A 187 -15.61 9.79 12.79
N VAL A 188 -16.84 9.92 12.30
CA VAL A 188 -17.92 10.63 12.99
C VAL A 188 -18.61 9.75 14.05
N ASP A 189 -18.66 8.46 13.84
CA ASP A 189 -19.38 7.48 14.65
C ASP A 189 -18.46 6.92 15.74
N GLU A 190 -18.85 7.07 17.01
CA GLU A 190 -18.06 6.62 18.18
C GLU A 190 -17.81 5.13 18.20
N ASP A 191 -18.80 4.30 17.80
CA ASP A 191 -18.65 2.84 17.72
C ASP A 191 -17.62 2.46 16.66
N GLN A 192 -17.58 3.19 15.54
CA GLN A 192 -16.57 2.97 14.49
C GLN A 192 -15.17 3.42 14.93
N ILE A 193 -15.05 4.42 15.80
CA ILE A 193 -13.77 4.80 16.42
C ILE A 193 -13.25 3.64 17.28
N GLU A 194 -14.08 3.08 18.16
CA GLU A 194 -13.67 1.95 19.00
C GLU A 194 -13.31 0.72 18.16
N LEU A 195 -14.10 0.41 17.14
CA LEU A 195 -13.76 -0.66 16.20
C LEU A 195 -12.41 -0.42 15.50
N MET A 196 -12.09 0.82 15.11
CA MET A 196 -10.82 1.13 14.45
C MET A 196 -9.64 1.00 15.42
N LYS A 197 -9.81 1.38 16.70
CA LYS A 197 -8.81 1.17 17.74
C LYS A 197 -8.49 -0.31 17.92
N GLU A 198 -9.51 -1.18 18.00
CA GLU A 198 -9.33 -2.62 18.15
C GLU A 198 -8.63 -3.24 16.92
N VAL A 199 -8.97 -2.79 15.72
CA VAL A 199 -8.29 -3.24 14.48
C VAL A 199 -6.83 -2.81 14.49
N LEU A 200 -6.54 -1.55 14.86
CA LEU A 200 -5.18 -1.04 14.95
C LEU A 200 -4.37 -1.79 16.01
N PHE A 201 -4.94 -1.98 17.21
CA PHE A 201 -4.33 -2.77 18.28
C PHE A 201 -3.96 -4.19 17.81
N TYR A 202 -4.87 -4.84 17.06
CA TYR A 202 -4.58 -6.17 16.49
C TYR A 202 -3.43 -6.11 15.48
N LEU A 203 -3.42 -5.13 14.55
CA LEU A 203 -2.37 -5.00 13.55
C LEU A 203 -1.00 -4.66 14.14
N GLU A 204 -0.95 -3.95 15.26
CA GLU A 204 0.29 -3.60 15.96
C GLU A 204 0.80 -4.72 16.89
N ASN A 205 -0.04 -5.68 17.21
CA ASN A 205 0.35 -6.80 18.04
C ASN A 205 1.27 -7.75 17.26
N LYS A 206 2.38 -8.15 17.85
CA LYS A 206 3.36 -9.07 17.24
C LYS A 206 2.76 -10.40 16.78
N VAL A 207 1.67 -10.84 17.41
CA VAL A 207 0.98 -12.10 17.07
C VAL A 207 0.31 -12.01 15.69
N SER A 208 -0.08 -10.82 15.23
CA SER A 208 -0.63 -10.61 13.89
C SER A 208 0.36 -10.98 12.78
N GLY A 209 1.65 -10.92 13.07
CA GLY A 209 2.72 -11.13 12.09
C GLY A 209 2.88 -9.98 11.10
N VAL A 210 2.26 -8.84 11.40
CA VAL A 210 2.46 -7.59 10.67
C VAL A 210 3.79 -6.98 11.10
N VAL A 211 4.65 -6.68 10.13
CA VAL A 211 5.97 -6.10 10.35
C VAL A 211 6.15 -4.91 9.41
N GLY A 212 6.74 -3.83 9.93
CA GLY A 212 7.12 -2.66 9.14
C GLY A 212 8.38 -2.90 8.31
N TYR A 213 8.77 -1.89 7.54
CA TYR A 213 10.05 -1.87 6.83
C TYR A 213 11.20 -1.95 7.84
N SER A 214 12.15 -2.85 7.64
CA SER A 214 13.15 -3.12 8.67
C SER A 214 14.58 -2.95 8.20
N GLN A 215 14.84 -3.07 6.91
CA GLN A 215 16.22 -2.95 6.38
C GLN A 215 16.25 -2.74 4.88
N MET A 216 17.30 -2.07 4.43
CA MET A 216 17.66 -1.92 3.03
C MET A 216 18.03 -3.27 2.40
N LYS A 217 17.80 -3.44 1.11
CA LYS A 217 18.23 -4.61 0.34
C LYS A 217 19.76 -4.70 0.27
N SER A 218 20.28 -5.88 -0.04
CA SER A 218 21.72 -6.17 -0.09
C SER A 218 22.53 -5.25 -1.03
N GLY A 219 21.91 -4.81 -2.13
CA GLY A 219 22.51 -3.88 -3.08
C GLY A 219 22.99 -2.57 -2.44
N TRP A 220 22.30 -2.10 -1.40
CA TRP A 220 22.71 -0.92 -0.64
C TRP A 220 24.10 -1.08 -0.03
N ASN A 221 24.32 -2.18 0.70
CA ASN A 221 25.62 -2.47 1.31
C ASN A 221 26.72 -2.65 0.26
N THR A 222 26.40 -3.33 -0.85
CA THR A 222 27.33 -3.52 -1.96
C THR A 222 27.75 -2.19 -2.60
N VAL A 223 26.83 -1.23 -2.75
CA VAL A 223 27.18 0.13 -3.23
C VAL A 223 28.10 0.83 -2.24
N VAL A 224 27.78 0.81 -0.94
CA VAL A 224 28.62 1.42 0.11
C VAL A 224 30.03 0.83 0.09
N GLU A 225 30.18 -0.49 0.02
CA GLU A 225 31.47 -1.19 -0.02
C GLU A 225 32.29 -0.82 -1.27
N ASN A 226 31.64 -0.77 -2.45
CA ASN A 226 32.32 -0.41 -3.70
C ASN A 226 32.82 1.03 -3.70
N ILE A 227 32.00 1.99 -3.23
CA ILE A 227 32.42 3.40 -3.12
C ILE A 227 33.58 3.53 -2.13
N ASN A 228 33.51 2.89 -0.96
CA ASN A 228 34.61 2.90 0.03
C ASN A 228 35.89 2.31 -0.50
N SER A 229 35.80 1.30 -1.37
CA SER A 229 36.93 0.65 -2.01
C SER A 229 37.38 1.38 -3.28
N GLN A 230 36.80 2.56 -3.58
CA GLN A 230 37.06 3.35 -4.79
C GLN A 230 36.84 2.57 -6.10
N LYS A 231 35.95 1.57 -6.06
CA LYS A 231 35.53 0.82 -7.25
C LYS A 231 34.49 1.61 -8.01
N LYS A 232 34.64 1.67 -9.33
CA LYS A 232 33.72 2.39 -10.21
C LYS A 232 32.38 1.65 -10.31
N LEU A 233 31.30 2.35 -10.01
CA LEU A 233 29.94 1.88 -10.24
C LEU A 233 29.55 2.00 -11.72
N LYS A 234 28.73 1.08 -12.22
CA LYS A 234 28.15 1.13 -13.57
C LYS A 234 26.63 1.15 -13.47
N MET A 235 25.98 1.88 -14.39
CA MET A 235 24.52 1.95 -14.45
C MET A 235 23.85 0.58 -14.75
N SER A 236 24.61 -0.37 -15.30
CA SER A 236 24.16 -1.73 -15.63
C SER A 236 24.30 -2.72 -14.48
N ASP A 237 24.93 -2.32 -13.36
CA ASP A 237 25.16 -3.22 -12.23
C ASP A 237 23.82 -3.44 -11.49
N ALA A 238 23.41 -4.70 -11.35
CA ALA A 238 22.13 -5.05 -10.74
C ALA A 238 22.01 -4.55 -9.28
N PHE A 239 23.11 -4.56 -8.53
CA PHE A 239 23.13 -4.06 -7.15
C PHE A 239 22.94 -2.53 -7.06
N VAL A 240 23.27 -1.76 -8.12
CA VAL A 240 23.01 -0.31 -8.18
C VAL A 240 21.50 -0.07 -8.32
N GLU A 241 20.84 -0.78 -9.22
CA GLU A 241 19.38 -0.71 -9.35
C GLU A 241 18.69 -1.15 -8.05
N GLU A 242 19.15 -2.25 -7.45
CA GLU A 242 18.60 -2.75 -6.18
C GLU A 242 18.75 -1.72 -5.04
N ALA A 243 19.88 -1.03 -4.96
CA ALA A 243 20.10 0.02 -3.96
C ALA A 243 19.14 1.21 -4.16
N VAL A 244 18.92 1.64 -5.41
CA VAL A 244 17.98 2.74 -5.70
C VAL A 244 16.55 2.33 -5.40
N VAL A 245 16.14 1.12 -5.77
CA VAL A 245 14.80 0.59 -5.44
C VAL A 245 14.61 0.55 -3.91
N SER A 246 15.62 0.11 -3.18
CA SER A 246 15.59 0.08 -1.70
C SER A 246 15.46 1.49 -1.10
N TRP A 247 16.14 2.49 -1.68
CA TRP A 247 15.98 3.89 -1.28
C TRP A 247 14.56 4.41 -1.52
N GLU A 248 13.95 4.08 -2.66
CA GLU A 248 12.57 4.47 -2.95
C GLU A 248 11.56 3.81 -1.99
N GLU A 249 11.83 2.57 -1.54
CA GLU A 249 11.05 1.89 -0.51
C GLU A 249 11.18 2.58 0.85
N GLU A 250 12.42 2.94 1.25
CA GLU A 250 12.71 3.71 2.47
C GLU A 250 12.05 5.09 2.45
N GLU A 251 12.13 5.81 1.33
CA GLU A 251 11.43 7.09 1.13
C GLU A 251 9.93 6.95 1.40
N ARG A 252 9.33 5.84 0.95
CA ARG A 252 7.93 5.53 1.21
C ARG A 252 7.65 5.27 2.68
N ASP A 253 8.51 4.53 3.35
CA ASP A 253 8.36 4.22 4.78
C ASP A 253 8.52 5.47 5.63
N MET A 254 9.54 6.29 5.38
CA MET A 254 9.72 7.59 6.04
C MET A 254 8.48 8.47 5.91
N ALA A 255 7.86 8.53 4.74
CA ALA A 255 6.63 9.29 4.53
C ALA A 255 5.48 8.75 5.38
N LEU A 256 5.33 7.43 5.52
CA LEU A 256 4.31 6.79 6.35
C LEU A 256 4.56 7.01 7.84
N MET A 257 5.81 6.93 8.29
CA MET A 257 6.19 7.21 9.67
C MET A 257 5.88 8.67 10.05
N LEU A 258 6.33 9.63 9.23
CA LEU A 258 6.04 11.05 9.45
C LEU A 258 4.53 11.33 9.40
N SER A 259 3.77 10.62 8.56
CA SER A 259 2.31 10.77 8.53
C SER A 259 1.68 10.43 9.89
N ARG A 260 2.13 9.36 10.52
CA ARG A 260 1.65 8.94 11.84
C ARG A 260 1.99 9.94 12.93
N GLU A 261 3.23 10.43 12.94
CA GLU A 261 3.69 11.42 13.93
C GLU A 261 2.99 12.78 13.80
N LEU A 262 2.78 13.23 12.57
CA LEU A 262 2.20 14.55 12.30
C LEU A 262 0.66 14.55 12.21
N GLY A 263 0.03 13.38 12.14
CA GLY A 263 -1.43 13.26 11.97
C GLY A 263 -1.94 13.76 10.62
N VAL A 264 -1.07 13.94 9.64
CA VAL A 264 -1.42 14.37 8.28
C VAL A 264 -0.70 13.50 7.26
N MET A 265 -1.34 13.24 6.12
CA MET A 265 -0.71 12.44 5.06
C MET A 265 0.51 13.15 4.48
N VAL A 266 1.68 12.58 4.69
CA VAL A 266 2.93 12.95 4.05
C VAL A 266 3.09 12.14 2.76
N LYS A 267 3.52 12.79 1.69
CA LYS A 267 3.77 12.15 0.41
C LYS A 267 5.25 12.26 0.05
N SER A 268 5.84 11.16 -0.33
CA SER A 268 7.17 11.19 -0.95
C SER A 268 7.09 11.76 -2.37
N SER A 269 8.21 12.26 -2.89
CA SER A 269 8.32 12.80 -4.25
C SER A 269 8.20 11.73 -5.36
N ILE A 270 7.76 10.53 -5.00
CA ILE A 270 7.58 9.41 -5.94
C ILE A 270 6.55 9.77 -7.01
N ALA A 271 6.89 9.47 -8.23
CA ALA A 271 6.10 9.72 -9.40
C ALA A 271 4.69 9.08 -9.35
N ARG A 272 3.71 9.74 -9.98
CA ARG A 272 2.29 9.36 -9.92
C ARG A 272 1.89 8.26 -10.90
N ASN A 273 2.74 7.91 -11.85
CA ASN A 273 2.45 6.89 -12.86
C ASN A 273 3.70 6.07 -13.24
N LYS A 274 3.49 4.90 -13.86
CA LYS A 274 4.57 3.97 -14.20
C LYS A 274 5.67 4.56 -15.11
N ALA A 275 5.35 5.49 -16.00
CA ALA A 275 6.35 6.12 -16.86
C ALA A 275 7.27 7.02 -16.05
N GLN A 276 6.70 7.89 -15.21
CA GLN A 276 7.44 8.75 -14.30
C GLN A 276 8.28 7.96 -13.27
N LEU A 277 7.77 6.79 -12.79
CA LEU A 277 8.53 5.90 -11.91
C LEU A 277 9.80 5.37 -12.60
N LYS A 278 9.69 4.94 -13.86
CA LYS A 278 10.86 4.48 -14.63
C LYS A 278 11.85 5.61 -14.88
N ASP A 279 11.37 6.81 -15.14
CA ASP A 279 12.23 7.97 -15.36
C ASP A 279 12.91 8.42 -14.06
N LYS A 280 12.21 8.35 -12.92
CA LYS A 280 12.79 8.60 -11.59
C LYS A 280 13.90 7.57 -11.32
N LEU A 281 13.61 6.28 -11.44
CA LEU A 281 14.58 5.21 -11.23
C LEU A 281 15.87 5.42 -12.07
N LYS A 282 15.73 5.74 -13.35
CA LYS A 282 16.88 6.03 -14.23
C LYS A 282 17.69 7.24 -13.77
N ARG A 283 17.02 8.31 -13.34
CA ARG A 283 17.69 9.53 -12.82
C ARG A 283 18.45 9.23 -11.54
N ASP A 284 17.84 8.47 -10.63
CA ASP A 284 18.43 8.14 -9.33
C ASP A 284 19.60 7.18 -9.51
N ILE A 285 19.51 6.17 -10.40
CA ILE A 285 20.65 5.34 -10.80
C ILE A 285 21.80 6.21 -11.36
N LYS A 286 21.50 7.15 -12.25
CA LYS A 286 22.50 8.06 -12.79
C LYS A 286 23.12 8.91 -11.70
N SER A 287 22.32 9.47 -10.78
CA SER A 287 22.81 10.27 -9.66
C SER A 287 23.74 9.46 -8.74
N LEU A 288 23.33 8.24 -8.39
CA LEU A 288 24.12 7.34 -7.56
C LEU A 288 25.47 7.01 -8.21
N VAL A 289 25.50 6.70 -9.50
CA VAL A 289 26.72 6.33 -10.24
C VAL A 289 27.66 7.54 -10.46
N THR A 290 27.11 8.75 -10.66
CA THR A 290 27.94 9.92 -11.03
C THR A 290 28.25 10.86 -9.88
N LYS A 291 27.40 10.89 -8.86
CA LYS A 291 27.50 11.83 -7.73
C LYS A 291 27.58 11.14 -6.38
N HIS A 292 27.41 9.82 -6.33
CA HIS A 292 27.30 9.02 -5.12
C HIS A 292 26.23 9.56 -4.13
N LYS A 293 25.11 10.07 -4.68
CA LYS A 293 24.01 10.67 -3.91
C LYS A 293 22.64 10.19 -4.39
N LEU A 294 21.75 10.03 -3.42
CA LEU A 294 20.30 9.86 -3.65
C LEU A 294 19.55 10.95 -2.88
N GLU A 295 18.54 11.53 -3.53
CA GLU A 295 17.80 12.66 -2.98
C GLU A 295 16.30 12.36 -3.01
N SER A 296 15.62 12.73 -1.92
CA SER A 296 14.17 12.60 -1.76
C SER A 296 13.58 13.89 -1.19
N SER A 297 12.31 14.11 -1.44
CA SER A 297 11.53 15.18 -0.84
C SER A 297 10.23 14.63 -0.26
N LEU A 298 9.94 14.93 0.99
CA LEU A 298 8.75 14.54 1.70
C LEU A 298 7.82 15.75 1.82
N MET A 299 6.70 15.70 1.09
CA MET A 299 5.71 16.78 1.04
C MET A 299 4.69 16.61 2.17
N ILE A 300 4.63 17.57 3.07
CA ILE A 300 3.71 17.59 4.20
C ILE A 300 2.51 18.45 3.81
N ARG A 301 1.30 17.89 3.88
CA ARG A 301 0.07 18.62 3.56
C ARG A 301 -0.13 19.81 4.54
N GLY A 302 -0.29 21.00 3.98
CA GLY A 302 -0.48 22.22 4.77
C GLY A 302 0.80 22.88 5.28
N SER A 303 1.97 22.28 5.07
CA SER A 303 3.27 22.90 5.31
C SER A 303 3.67 23.82 4.15
N VAL A 304 4.39 24.87 4.46
CA VAL A 304 5.01 25.78 3.46
C VAL A 304 6.31 25.21 2.89
N SER A 305 6.82 24.12 3.44
CA SER A 305 8.10 23.54 3.07
C SER A 305 8.07 22.01 3.10
N ASP A 306 8.78 21.42 2.15
CA ASP A 306 9.04 20.00 2.11
C ASP A 306 10.27 19.67 2.96
N VAL A 307 10.35 18.43 3.43
CA VAL A 307 11.55 17.88 4.08
C VAL A 307 12.41 17.22 2.99
N GLY A 308 13.57 17.80 2.72
CA GLY A 308 14.59 17.19 1.86
C GLY A 308 15.39 16.15 2.62
N VAL A 309 15.62 14.99 2.00
CA VAL A 309 16.48 13.92 2.54
C VAL A 309 17.50 13.54 1.49
N ILE A 310 18.77 13.54 1.86
CA ILE A 310 19.90 13.20 0.96
C ILE A 310 20.72 12.11 1.61
N ALA A 311 20.93 11.02 0.88
CA ALA A 311 21.94 10.01 1.22
C ALA A 311 23.24 10.33 0.46
N GLU A 312 24.30 10.65 1.19
CA GLU A 312 25.66 10.85 0.66
C GLU A 312 26.52 9.62 0.95
N PHE A 313 26.88 8.89 -0.07
CA PHE A 313 27.61 7.63 0.09
C PHE A 313 29.10 7.84 0.36
N ASP A 314 29.71 8.92 -0.17
CA ASP A 314 31.12 9.23 0.06
C ASP A 314 31.41 9.52 1.55
N THR A 315 30.52 10.24 2.19
CA THR A 315 30.63 10.62 3.61
C THR A 315 29.85 9.67 4.53
N ARG A 316 29.05 8.74 3.98
CA ARG A 316 28.14 7.83 4.71
C ARG A 316 27.18 8.58 5.64
N THR A 317 26.62 9.66 5.15
CA THR A 317 25.74 10.52 5.92
C THR A 317 24.34 10.59 5.30
N ILE A 318 23.34 10.72 6.16
CA ILE A 318 21.98 11.11 5.78
C ILE A 318 21.79 12.55 6.22
N ILE A 319 21.49 13.42 5.28
CA ILE A 319 21.24 14.84 5.52
C ILE A 319 19.75 15.08 5.42
N MET A 320 19.16 15.59 6.49
CA MET A 320 17.77 16.09 6.47
C MET A 320 17.77 17.59 6.47
N SER A 321 16.93 18.20 5.66
CA SER A 321 16.83 19.66 5.55
C SER A 321 15.38 20.10 5.40
N VAL A 322 15.03 21.21 6.07
CA VAL A 322 13.78 21.90 5.90
C VAL A 322 14.08 23.31 5.41
N ARG A 323 13.52 23.66 4.25
CA ARG A 323 13.68 25.01 3.72
C ARG A 323 12.53 25.87 4.22
N THR A 324 12.82 26.82 5.10
CA THR A 324 11.83 27.74 5.65
C THR A 324 11.96 29.13 5.02
N GLN A 325 10.84 29.83 4.83
CA GLN A 325 10.83 31.23 4.40
C GLN A 325 10.20 32.08 5.51
N PRO A 326 10.90 33.13 5.96
CA PRO A 326 10.31 34.06 6.91
C PRO A 326 9.13 34.83 6.26
N PRO A 327 8.13 35.28 7.03
CA PRO A 327 7.01 36.06 6.52
C PRO A 327 7.49 37.29 5.73
N LEU A 328 7.08 37.38 4.44
CA LEU A 328 7.54 38.41 3.53
C LEU A 328 6.93 39.81 3.85
N ASP A 329 5.81 39.83 4.52
CA ASP A 329 5.04 41.00 4.95
C ASP A 329 5.62 41.75 6.18
N ARG A 330 6.71 41.22 6.77
CA ARG A 330 7.33 41.75 7.99
C ARG A 330 8.70 42.36 7.72
N GLY A 331 9.04 43.40 8.53
CA GLY A 331 10.33 44.05 8.45
C GLY A 331 11.52 43.13 8.81
N VAL A 332 12.72 43.53 8.43
CA VAL A 332 13.96 42.73 8.54
C VAL A 332 14.18 42.17 9.94
N LYS A 333 14.05 43.01 10.98
CA LYS A 333 14.24 42.62 12.40
C LYS A 333 13.28 41.51 12.83
N ALA A 334 12.00 41.59 12.42
CA ALA A 334 10.99 40.59 12.72
C ALA A 334 11.25 39.28 11.97
N ARG A 335 11.76 39.35 10.74
CA ARG A 335 12.16 38.18 9.94
C ARG A 335 13.36 37.45 10.54
N ILE A 336 14.38 38.19 11.00
CA ILE A 336 15.53 37.63 11.71
C ILE A 336 15.07 36.94 13.00
N GLY A 337 14.27 37.63 13.84
CA GLY A 337 13.74 37.06 15.07
C GLY A 337 12.86 35.82 14.82
N TRP A 338 12.17 35.76 13.66
CA TRP A 338 11.42 34.57 13.27
C TRP A 338 12.37 33.40 12.96
N ILE A 339 13.47 33.62 12.19
CA ILE A 339 14.46 32.60 11.87
C ILE A 339 15.11 32.05 13.15
N ILE A 340 15.54 32.94 14.06
CA ILE A 340 16.17 32.55 15.34
C ILE A 340 15.24 31.59 16.10
N ARG A 341 13.95 31.93 16.26
CA ARG A 341 12.96 31.05 16.93
C ARG A 341 12.77 29.70 16.26
N GLN A 342 13.05 29.57 14.96
CA GLN A 342 12.95 28.26 14.30
C GLN A 342 14.10 27.32 14.69
N VAL A 343 15.27 27.85 15.10
CA VAL A 343 16.47 27.07 15.42
C VAL A 343 16.78 27.00 16.92
N GLU A 344 16.14 27.81 17.76
CA GLU A 344 16.34 27.78 19.22
C GLU A 344 15.78 26.53 19.90
N ASN A 345 14.96 25.75 19.23
CA ASN A 345 14.32 24.52 19.75
C ASN A 345 14.95 23.24 19.18
N PHE A 346 16.09 23.33 18.53
CA PHE A 346 16.86 22.21 18.04
C PHE A 346 18.17 22.05 18.86
#